data_9487034239e71783b2e59de872e7c978
#
_entry.id   9487034239e71783b2e59de872e7c978
#
_cell.length_a   1.000
_cell.length_b   1.000
_cell.length_c   1.000
_cell.angle_alpha   90.00
_cell.angle_beta   90.00
_cell.angle_gamma   90.00
#
_symmetry.space_group_name_H-M   'P 1'
#
loop_
_entity.id
_entity.type
_entity.pdbx_description
1 polymer ?
#
loop_
_entity_poly.entity_id
_entity_poly.type
_entity_poly.pdbx_seq_one_letter_code
_entity_poly.pdbx_strand_id
1 'polypeptide(L)'
;MPDPARVRIPPLVIAHRGASANWPENTIPAFMAGIDQGADMIETDVHMSADGELVIMHDATVDRTTDARTLYPNRTDRSIGGMNAAQIATLDAGGWKGEEFAGIRVPRLAEVLTLVHDTRTGLLLEVKHPERYPGIAAAIVSALRALPNYLDRALAAGMLVVQSANWAFIREFHALAPEVPVGVLGRPCPDELEDFAEWVDQINPEFCAADPEFLMMIHELGMSSLVWTVDEPAGMDRAIDIGADGIITNTPDRLVDIVEAL
;
A
#
# COMPACT_ATOMS: atom_id res chain seq x y z
N MET A 1 -5.38 33.79 -0.31
CA MET A 1 -6.75 33.30 -0.52
C MET A 1 -6.67 32.31 -1.66
N PRO A 2 -7.21 31.07 -1.51
CA PRO A 2 -7.23 30.16 -2.64
C PRO A 2 -8.02 30.73 -3.79
N ASP A 3 -7.56 30.52 -5.02
CA ASP A 3 -8.25 30.92 -6.24
C ASP A 3 -9.56 30.12 -6.37
N PRO A 4 -10.75 30.75 -6.36
CA PRO A 4 -12.03 30.07 -6.44
C PRO A 4 -12.30 29.41 -7.80
N ALA A 5 -11.41 29.52 -8.78
CA ALA A 5 -11.55 28.99 -10.13
C ALA A 5 -10.73 27.69 -10.38
N ARG A 6 -9.97 27.19 -9.41
CA ARG A 6 -9.24 25.93 -9.57
C ARG A 6 -10.26 24.78 -9.46
N VAL A 7 -10.55 24.12 -10.58
CA VAL A 7 -11.27 22.85 -10.57
C VAL A 7 -10.48 21.90 -9.69
N ARG A 8 -11.00 21.57 -8.50
CA ARG A 8 -10.37 20.60 -7.60
C ARG A 8 -10.57 19.23 -8.23
N ILE A 9 -9.50 18.55 -8.59
CA ILE A 9 -9.55 17.14 -8.92
C ILE A 9 -9.65 16.42 -7.57
N PRO A 10 -10.70 15.62 -7.33
CA PRO A 10 -10.81 14.86 -6.10
C PRO A 10 -9.58 13.93 -5.92
N PRO A 11 -9.02 13.82 -4.70
CA PRO A 11 -7.94 12.89 -4.45
C PRO A 11 -8.42 11.45 -4.57
N LEU A 12 -7.52 10.53 -4.92
CA LEU A 12 -7.79 9.09 -4.85
C LEU A 12 -8.04 8.64 -3.41
N VAL A 13 -9.06 7.81 -3.22
CA VAL A 13 -9.34 7.15 -1.95
C VAL A 13 -8.58 5.83 -1.90
N ILE A 14 -7.62 5.70 -0.96
CA ILE A 14 -6.76 4.53 -0.87
C ILE A 14 -6.99 3.84 0.48
N ALA A 15 -7.51 2.60 0.42
CA ALA A 15 -7.82 1.81 1.62
C ALA A 15 -6.53 1.20 2.19
N HIS A 16 -6.02 1.79 3.30
CA HIS A 16 -4.80 1.39 4.00
C HIS A 16 -4.94 0.00 4.63
N ARG A 17 -4.28 -1.00 4.03
CA ARG A 17 -4.42 -2.43 4.40
C ARG A 17 -5.87 -2.91 4.31
N GLY A 18 -6.66 -2.31 3.39
CA GLY A 18 -8.11 -2.46 3.31
C GLY A 18 -8.86 -1.50 4.24
N ALA A 19 -10.16 -1.76 4.52
CA ALA A 19 -10.96 -1.01 5.48
C ALA A 19 -10.54 -1.37 6.94
N SER A 20 -9.27 -1.14 7.27
CA SER A 20 -8.59 -1.70 8.44
C SER A 20 -9.04 -1.12 9.78
N ALA A 21 -9.77 0.01 9.80
CA ALA A 21 -10.40 0.49 11.03
C ALA A 21 -11.37 -0.54 11.61
N ASN A 22 -12.16 -1.19 10.78
CA ASN A 22 -13.22 -2.12 11.19
C ASN A 22 -12.93 -3.59 10.85
N TRP A 23 -12.01 -3.87 9.93
CA TRP A 23 -11.64 -5.21 9.46
C TRP A 23 -10.19 -5.56 9.84
N PRO A 24 -9.83 -6.86 9.95
CA PRO A 24 -8.44 -7.22 10.21
C PRO A 24 -7.54 -6.80 9.04
N GLU A 25 -6.55 -5.95 9.34
CA GLU A 25 -5.64 -5.38 8.34
C GLU A 25 -4.97 -6.44 7.47
N ASN A 26 -4.68 -6.09 6.20
CA ASN A 26 -3.95 -6.95 5.27
C ASN A 26 -4.59 -8.32 5.04
N THR A 27 -5.92 -8.38 5.00
CA THR A 27 -6.68 -9.60 4.71
C THR A 27 -7.63 -9.40 3.53
N ILE A 28 -7.97 -10.49 2.83
CA ILE A 28 -8.92 -10.44 1.71
C ILE A 28 -10.26 -9.79 2.11
N PRO A 29 -10.88 -10.15 3.27
CA PRO A 29 -12.11 -9.47 3.70
C PRO A 29 -11.96 -7.96 3.94
N ALA A 30 -10.80 -7.51 4.48
CA ALA A 30 -10.55 -6.07 4.66
C ALA A 30 -10.41 -5.34 3.31
N PHE A 31 -9.77 -5.96 2.33
CA PHE A 31 -9.66 -5.42 0.98
C PHE A 31 -11.01 -5.35 0.29
N MET A 32 -11.81 -6.42 0.35
CA MET A 32 -13.18 -6.42 -0.19
C MET A 32 -14.04 -5.33 0.45
N ALA A 33 -13.97 -5.19 1.78
CA ALA A 33 -14.70 -4.13 2.47
C ALA A 33 -14.26 -2.73 2.02
N GLY A 34 -12.97 -2.48 1.80
CA GLY A 34 -12.47 -1.21 1.26
C GLY A 34 -12.99 -0.93 -0.15
N ILE A 35 -13.01 -1.95 -1.02
CA ILE A 35 -13.57 -1.87 -2.36
C ILE A 35 -15.07 -1.59 -2.33
N ASP A 36 -15.82 -2.32 -1.50
CA ASP A 36 -17.27 -2.15 -1.35
C ASP A 36 -17.62 -0.75 -0.77
N GLN A 37 -16.72 -0.14 -0.01
CA GLN A 37 -16.83 1.23 0.51
C GLN A 37 -16.44 2.28 -0.52
N GLY A 38 -16.04 1.92 -1.74
CA GLY A 38 -15.77 2.84 -2.84
C GLY A 38 -14.32 3.30 -2.94
N ALA A 39 -13.35 2.62 -2.33
CA ALA A 39 -11.95 2.95 -2.51
C ALA A 39 -11.50 2.75 -3.97
N ASP A 40 -10.74 3.71 -4.52
CA ASP A 40 -10.15 3.64 -5.84
C ASP A 40 -9.02 2.60 -5.90
N MET A 41 -8.24 2.52 -4.82
CA MET A 41 -7.13 1.60 -4.67
C MET A 41 -7.15 0.95 -3.30
N ILE A 42 -6.62 -0.27 -3.21
CA ILE A 42 -6.18 -0.83 -1.93
C ILE A 42 -4.68 -0.65 -1.77
N GLU A 43 -4.26 -0.30 -0.58
CA GLU A 43 -2.87 -0.34 -0.17
C GLU A 43 -2.63 -1.63 0.62
N THR A 44 -1.46 -2.25 0.45
CA THR A 44 -1.08 -3.48 1.15
C THR A 44 0.42 -3.65 1.26
N ASP A 45 0.85 -4.37 2.30
CA ASP A 45 2.24 -4.59 2.65
C ASP A 45 2.70 -5.99 2.25
N VAL A 46 3.83 -6.12 1.56
CA VAL A 46 4.39 -7.40 1.13
C VAL A 46 5.74 -7.71 1.75
N HIS A 47 5.90 -8.94 2.17
CA HIS A 47 7.15 -9.58 2.57
C HIS A 47 7.37 -10.87 1.78
N MET A 48 8.53 -11.52 2.00
CA MET A 48 8.83 -12.82 1.40
C MET A 48 9.14 -13.86 2.48
N SER A 49 8.51 -15.04 2.39
CA SER A 49 8.73 -16.17 3.28
C SER A 49 10.11 -16.82 3.06
N ALA A 50 10.49 -17.73 3.96
CA ALA A 50 11.77 -18.45 3.88
C ALA A 50 11.93 -19.27 2.59
N ASP A 51 10.85 -19.70 1.97
CA ASP A 51 10.80 -20.49 0.73
C ASP A 51 10.42 -19.66 -0.50
N GLY A 52 10.45 -18.30 -0.39
CA GLY A 52 10.33 -17.38 -1.52
C GLY A 52 8.90 -17.00 -1.92
N GLU A 53 7.88 -17.36 -1.14
CA GLU A 53 6.51 -16.94 -1.38
C GLU A 53 6.28 -15.50 -0.91
N LEU A 54 5.58 -14.69 -1.73
CA LEU A 54 5.20 -13.32 -1.38
C LEU A 54 3.91 -13.35 -0.52
N VAL A 55 4.03 -12.88 0.71
CA VAL A 55 2.94 -12.90 1.71
C VAL A 55 2.60 -11.48 2.17
N ILE A 56 1.33 -11.28 2.48
CA ILE A 56 0.78 -9.97 2.83
C ILE A 56 0.74 -9.81 4.34
N MET A 57 1.53 -8.87 4.85
CA MET A 57 1.60 -8.51 6.27
C MET A 57 2.38 -7.22 6.45
N HIS A 58 2.04 -6.41 7.46
CA HIS A 58 2.77 -5.17 7.77
C HIS A 58 4.06 -5.42 8.54
N ASP A 59 3.98 -6.17 9.65
CA ASP A 59 5.11 -6.38 10.53
C ASP A 59 6.08 -7.42 9.98
N ALA A 60 7.36 -7.28 10.29
CA ALA A 60 8.37 -8.27 9.93
C ALA A 60 8.19 -9.61 10.65
N THR A 61 7.32 -9.68 11.68
CA THR A 61 6.95 -10.90 12.41
C THR A 61 5.44 -11.09 12.38
N VAL A 62 5.02 -12.35 12.49
CA VAL A 62 3.59 -12.70 12.47
C VAL A 62 2.87 -12.52 13.82
N ASP A 63 3.53 -11.99 14.84
CA ASP A 63 3.08 -12.05 16.25
C ASP A 63 1.90 -11.14 16.60
N ARG A 64 1.78 -9.96 16.00
CA ARG A 64 0.80 -8.94 16.38
C ARG A 64 -0.60 -9.24 15.87
N THR A 65 -0.68 -9.67 14.62
CA THR A 65 -1.94 -9.82 13.89
C THR A 65 -2.29 -11.28 13.59
N THR A 66 -1.67 -12.23 14.30
CA THR A 66 -2.00 -13.66 14.17
C THR A 66 -1.94 -14.39 15.49
N ASP A 67 -2.44 -15.63 15.47
CA ASP A 67 -2.38 -16.60 16.59
C ASP A 67 -1.03 -17.35 16.69
N ALA A 68 0.02 -16.88 16.03
CA ALA A 68 1.32 -17.55 15.92
C ALA A 68 1.94 -17.91 17.28
N ARG A 69 1.74 -17.08 18.30
CA ARG A 69 2.24 -17.35 19.67
C ARG A 69 1.57 -18.56 20.29
N THR A 70 0.31 -18.77 19.97
CA THR A 70 -0.48 -19.93 20.43
C THR A 70 -0.16 -21.17 19.61
N LEU A 71 -0.09 -21.04 18.29
CA LEU A 71 0.14 -22.17 17.38
C LEU A 71 1.59 -22.67 17.41
N TYR A 72 2.55 -21.75 17.59
CA TYR A 72 4.00 -22.05 17.63
C TYR A 72 4.66 -21.56 18.93
N PRO A 73 4.25 -22.02 20.13
CA PRO A 73 4.68 -21.47 21.42
C PRO A 73 6.19 -21.61 21.68
N ASN A 74 6.82 -22.63 21.12
CA ASN A 74 8.26 -22.91 21.30
C ASN A 74 9.15 -22.31 20.19
N ARG A 75 8.54 -21.66 19.20
CA ARG A 75 9.31 -21.02 18.11
C ARG A 75 9.84 -19.67 18.55
N THR A 76 11.14 -19.51 18.52
CA THR A 76 11.82 -18.27 18.91
C THR A 76 11.88 -17.25 17.76
N ASP A 77 12.03 -17.74 16.52
CA ASP A 77 11.99 -16.91 15.31
C ASP A 77 10.64 -17.05 14.61
N ARG A 78 9.80 -16.04 14.76
CA ARG A 78 8.51 -15.90 14.07
C ARG A 78 8.53 -14.74 13.08
N SER A 79 9.73 -14.40 12.57
CA SER A 79 9.85 -13.50 11.42
C SER A 79 9.27 -14.16 10.16
N ILE A 80 8.76 -13.37 9.24
CA ILE A 80 8.22 -13.87 7.97
C ILE A 80 9.31 -14.60 7.19
N GLY A 81 10.49 -14.02 7.06
CA GLY A 81 11.64 -14.66 6.41
C GLY A 81 12.20 -15.88 7.15
N GLY A 82 11.80 -16.13 8.39
CA GLY A 82 12.15 -17.33 9.16
C GLY A 82 11.13 -18.47 9.03
N MET A 83 9.94 -18.21 8.47
CA MET A 83 8.84 -19.19 8.31
C MET A 83 8.61 -19.50 6.83
N ASN A 84 8.25 -20.76 6.51
CA ASN A 84 7.82 -21.09 5.15
C ASN A 84 6.35 -20.75 4.93
N ALA A 85 5.96 -20.62 3.66
CA ALA A 85 4.60 -20.23 3.27
C ALA A 85 3.52 -21.17 3.83
N ALA A 86 3.80 -22.47 3.90
CA ALA A 86 2.86 -23.45 4.45
C ALA A 86 2.61 -23.22 5.95
N GLN A 87 3.62 -22.81 6.72
CA GLN A 87 3.45 -22.45 8.14
C GLN A 87 2.66 -21.16 8.29
N ILE A 88 2.95 -20.13 7.48
CA ILE A 88 2.25 -18.84 7.50
C ILE A 88 0.76 -19.04 7.13
N ALA A 89 0.47 -19.88 6.14
CA ALA A 89 -0.89 -20.17 5.71
C ALA A 89 -1.76 -20.89 6.78
N THR A 90 -1.18 -21.43 7.85
CA THR A 90 -1.96 -22.02 8.97
C THR A 90 -2.43 -20.98 9.98
N LEU A 91 -1.84 -19.78 9.97
CA LEU A 91 -2.11 -18.74 10.97
C LEU A 91 -3.51 -18.14 10.80
N ASP A 92 -4.15 -17.86 11.92
CA ASP A 92 -5.36 -17.04 11.98
C ASP A 92 -4.96 -15.56 12.04
N ALA A 93 -5.25 -14.82 10.98
CA ALA A 93 -4.97 -13.40 10.84
C ALA A 93 -6.19 -12.49 11.16
N GLY A 94 -7.30 -13.06 11.60
CA GLY A 94 -8.53 -12.32 11.89
C GLY A 94 -8.90 -12.26 13.36
N GLY A 95 -8.74 -13.36 14.09
CA GLY A 95 -9.22 -13.50 15.47
C GLY A 95 -8.68 -12.47 16.48
N TRP A 96 -7.55 -11.84 16.20
CA TRP A 96 -7.01 -10.74 17.02
C TRP A 96 -7.88 -9.47 16.95
N LYS A 97 -8.61 -9.27 15.85
CA LYS A 97 -9.49 -8.10 15.62
C LYS A 97 -10.87 -8.32 16.26
N GLY A 98 -11.36 -9.55 16.24
CA GLY A 98 -12.65 -9.95 16.79
C GLY A 98 -12.96 -11.42 16.53
N GLU A 99 -13.79 -12.06 17.38
CA GLU A 99 -14.17 -13.47 17.21
C GLU A 99 -14.88 -13.73 15.88
N GLU A 100 -15.62 -12.77 15.38
CA GLU A 100 -16.32 -12.83 14.09
C GLU A 100 -15.37 -12.97 12.88
N PHE A 101 -14.10 -12.59 13.06
CA PHE A 101 -13.07 -12.68 12.03
C PHE A 101 -12.17 -13.92 12.19
N ALA A 102 -12.44 -14.77 13.18
CA ALA A 102 -11.61 -15.96 13.44
C ALA A 102 -11.55 -16.87 12.21
N GLY A 103 -10.37 -17.41 11.93
CA GLY A 103 -10.14 -18.32 10.81
C GLY A 103 -9.77 -17.65 9.49
N ILE A 104 -9.75 -16.30 9.40
CA ILE A 104 -9.20 -15.58 8.26
C ILE A 104 -7.71 -15.86 8.15
N ARG A 105 -7.20 -16.11 6.93
CA ARG A 105 -5.81 -16.48 6.70
C ARG A 105 -4.98 -15.29 6.22
N VAL A 106 -3.66 -15.41 6.42
CA VAL A 106 -2.68 -14.49 5.83
C VAL A 106 -2.69 -14.66 4.32
N PRO A 107 -3.00 -13.62 3.52
CA PRO A 107 -3.04 -13.75 2.06
C PRO A 107 -1.65 -13.85 1.45
N ARG A 108 -1.57 -14.43 0.26
CA ARG A 108 -0.43 -14.31 -0.65
C ARG A 108 -0.66 -13.14 -1.62
N LEU A 109 0.42 -12.58 -2.14
CA LEU A 109 0.30 -11.52 -3.14
C LEU A 109 -0.52 -11.97 -4.37
N ALA A 110 -0.39 -13.22 -4.80
CA ALA A 110 -1.17 -13.75 -5.92
C ALA A 110 -2.70 -13.70 -5.71
N GLU A 111 -3.17 -13.86 -4.47
CA GLU A 111 -4.60 -13.76 -4.11
C GLU A 111 -5.06 -12.30 -4.19
N VAL A 112 -4.23 -11.36 -3.72
CA VAL A 112 -4.51 -9.92 -3.83
C VAL A 112 -4.53 -9.46 -5.29
N LEU A 113 -3.54 -9.90 -6.11
CA LEU A 113 -3.50 -9.58 -7.54
C LEU A 113 -4.76 -10.10 -8.26
N THR A 114 -5.24 -11.29 -7.90
CA THR A 114 -6.48 -11.85 -8.46
C THR A 114 -7.68 -10.98 -8.06
N LEU A 115 -7.78 -10.59 -6.78
CA LEU A 115 -8.87 -9.74 -6.28
C LEU A 115 -8.92 -8.40 -7.04
N VAL A 116 -7.80 -7.65 -7.10
CA VAL A 116 -7.77 -6.34 -7.77
C VAL A 116 -7.94 -6.45 -9.29
N HIS A 117 -7.56 -7.60 -9.87
CA HIS A 117 -7.83 -7.90 -11.27
C HIS A 117 -9.32 -8.04 -11.52
N ASP A 118 -10.02 -8.82 -10.73
CA ASP A 118 -11.43 -9.16 -10.90
C ASP A 118 -12.34 -7.96 -10.60
N THR A 119 -11.99 -7.17 -9.60
CA THR A 119 -12.74 -5.98 -9.18
C THR A 119 -12.38 -4.71 -9.96
N ARG A 120 -11.27 -4.72 -10.71
CA ARG A 120 -10.68 -3.56 -11.42
C ARG A 120 -10.29 -2.42 -10.49
N THR A 121 -9.98 -2.73 -9.24
CA THR A 121 -9.48 -1.78 -8.24
C THR A 121 -7.98 -1.58 -8.41
N GLY A 122 -7.46 -0.40 -8.06
CA GLY A 122 -6.04 -0.13 -8.07
C GLY A 122 -5.29 -0.83 -6.93
N LEU A 123 -3.97 -0.96 -7.10
CA LEU A 123 -3.06 -1.53 -6.11
C LEU A 123 -1.90 -0.59 -5.82
N LEU A 124 -1.77 -0.19 -4.56
CA LEU A 124 -0.58 0.44 -4.00
C LEU A 124 0.15 -0.60 -3.15
N LEU A 125 1.26 -1.15 -3.66
CA LEU A 125 1.99 -2.24 -3.03
C LEU A 125 3.22 -1.72 -2.29
N GLU A 126 3.21 -1.75 -0.95
CA GLU A 126 4.38 -1.41 -0.16
C GLU A 126 5.28 -2.63 0.07
N VAL A 127 6.57 -2.52 -0.28
CA VAL A 127 7.56 -3.55 -0.01
C VAL A 127 8.27 -3.27 1.31
N LYS A 128 7.99 -4.11 2.31
CA LYS A 128 8.51 -3.95 3.68
C LYS A 128 9.86 -4.63 3.84
N HIS A 129 10.82 -3.89 4.42
CA HIS A 129 12.14 -4.43 4.77
C HIS A 129 12.81 -5.26 3.66
N PRO A 130 12.86 -4.76 2.40
CA PRO A 130 13.36 -5.55 1.26
C PRO A 130 14.81 -6.03 1.44
N GLU A 131 15.60 -5.35 2.25
CA GLU A 131 16.98 -5.73 2.60
C GLU A 131 17.08 -7.09 3.30
N ARG A 132 15.97 -7.59 3.85
CA ARG A 132 15.90 -8.93 4.48
C ARG A 132 15.59 -10.04 3.50
N TYR A 133 15.22 -9.72 2.27
CA TYR A 133 14.66 -10.66 1.29
C TYR A 133 15.40 -10.56 -0.05
N PRO A 134 16.61 -11.14 -0.18
CA PRO A 134 17.33 -11.14 -1.46
C PRO A 134 16.46 -11.70 -2.58
N GLY A 135 16.30 -10.93 -3.67
CA GLY A 135 15.51 -11.33 -4.83
C GLY A 135 14.01 -10.98 -4.78
N ILE A 136 13.53 -10.27 -3.73
CA ILE A 136 12.11 -9.91 -3.61
C ILE A 136 11.64 -9.03 -4.80
N ALA A 137 12.49 -8.14 -5.33
CA ALA A 137 12.15 -7.34 -6.51
C ALA A 137 11.80 -8.22 -7.71
N ALA A 138 12.65 -9.20 -8.03
CA ALA A 138 12.40 -10.13 -9.12
C ALA A 138 11.16 -11.02 -8.89
N ALA A 139 10.91 -11.42 -7.63
CA ALA A 139 9.72 -12.20 -7.27
C ALA A 139 8.44 -11.38 -7.49
N ILE A 140 8.43 -10.10 -7.09
CA ILE A 140 7.28 -9.19 -7.31
C ILE A 140 7.04 -9.00 -8.81
N VAL A 141 8.06 -8.67 -9.59
CA VAL A 141 7.95 -8.51 -11.05
C VAL A 141 7.41 -9.79 -11.70
N SER A 142 7.89 -10.96 -11.27
CA SER A 142 7.38 -12.25 -11.74
C SER A 142 5.91 -12.44 -11.40
N ALA A 143 5.48 -12.11 -10.18
CA ALA A 143 4.10 -12.22 -9.75
C ALA A 143 3.17 -11.29 -10.55
N LEU A 144 3.57 -10.02 -10.76
CA LEU A 144 2.81 -9.05 -11.55
C LEU A 144 2.61 -9.49 -12.99
N ARG A 145 3.60 -10.15 -13.59
CA ARG A 145 3.57 -10.67 -14.97
C ARG A 145 2.88 -12.03 -15.10
N ALA A 146 2.75 -12.78 -14.00
CA ALA A 146 2.18 -14.13 -14.03
C ALA A 146 0.65 -14.15 -14.25
N LEU A 147 -0.05 -13.10 -13.78
CA LEU A 147 -1.51 -12.99 -13.96
C LEU A 147 -1.81 -12.42 -15.35
N PRO A 148 -2.47 -13.18 -16.25
CA PRO A 148 -2.71 -12.76 -17.63
C PRO A 148 -3.46 -11.41 -17.72
N ASN A 149 -2.95 -10.50 -18.53
CA ASN A 149 -3.52 -9.16 -18.80
C ASN A 149 -3.61 -8.22 -17.57
N TYR A 150 -3.16 -8.64 -16.39
CA TYR A 150 -3.22 -7.79 -15.20
C TYR A 150 -2.32 -6.57 -15.34
N LEU A 151 -1.02 -6.82 -15.58
CA LEU A 151 -0.02 -5.74 -15.62
C LEU A 151 -0.36 -4.70 -16.69
N ASP A 152 -0.58 -5.12 -17.92
CA ASP A 152 -0.90 -4.21 -19.04
C ASP A 152 -2.13 -3.36 -18.75
N ARG A 153 -3.18 -3.97 -18.16
CA ARG A 153 -4.40 -3.27 -17.81
C ARG A 153 -4.20 -2.28 -16.67
N ALA A 154 -3.50 -2.69 -15.62
CA ALA A 154 -3.24 -1.86 -14.46
C ALA A 154 -2.40 -0.64 -14.81
N LEU A 155 -1.36 -0.83 -15.66
CA LEU A 155 -0.54 0.26 -16.19
C LEU A 155 -1.34 1.21 -17.08
N ALA A 156 -2.14 0.68 -18.03
CA ALA A 156 -2.97 1.51 -18.89
C ALA A 156 -4.02 2.34 -18.13
N ALA A 157 -4.44 1.87 -16.95
CA ALA A 157 -5.38 2.57 -16.08
C ALA A 157 -4.68 3.52 -15.08
N GLY A 158 -3.35 3.49 -14.94
CA GLY A 158 -2.62 4.22 -13.90
C GLY A 158 -2.92 3.72 -12.47
N MET A 159 -3.27 2.44 -12.34
CA MET A 159 -3.82 1.86 -11.10
C MET A 159 -2.91 0.80 -10.48
N LEU A 160 -1.60 0.96 -10.65
CA LEU A 160 -0.57 0.15 -9.98
C LEU A 160 0.62 1.03 -9.63
N VAL A 161 1.02 1.00 -8.38
CA VAL A 161 2.27 1.62 -7.90
C VAL A 161 2.95 0.69 -6.93
N VAL A 162 4.27 0.57 -7.02
CA VAL A 162 5.10 -0.13 -6.04
C VAL A 162 5.87 0.89 -5.22
N GLN A 163 5.76 0.85 -3.89
CA GLN A 163 6.40 1.82 -3.00
C GLN A 163 7.22 1.15 -1.90
N SER A 164 8.15 1.88 -1.31
CA SER A 164 8.89 1.45 -0.12
C SER A 164 9.52 2.64 0.61
N ALA A 165 9.74 2.49 1.92
CA ALA A 165 10.59 3.38 2.71
C ALA A 165 12.10 3.14 2.43
N ASN A 166 12.46 2.03 1.78
CA ASN A 166 13.83 1.76 1.32
C ASN A 166 14.01 2.30 -0.11
N TRP A 167 14.45 3.53 -0.23
CA TRP A 167 14.60 4.21 -1.54
C TRP A 167 15.64 3.55 -2.44
N ALA A 168 16.68 2.95 -1.86
CA ALA A 168 17.67 2.20 -2.63
C ALA A 168 17.04 0.97 -3.30
N PHE A 169 16.13 0.28 -2.60
CA PHE A 169 15.35 -0.81 -3.16
C PHE A 169 14.42 -0.33 -4.28
N ILE A 170 13.74 0.80 -4.12
CA ILE A 170 12.86 1.34 -5.16
C ILE A 170 13.63 1.64 -6.44
N ARG A 171 14.86 2.17 -6.32
CA ARG A 171 15.74 2.39 -7.47
C ARG A 171 16.14 1.08 -8.17
N GLU A 172 16.43 0.03 -7.38
CA GLU A 172 16.70 -1.33 -7.91
C GLU A 172 15.46 -1.89 -8.62
N PHE A 173 14.27 -1.76 -8.01
CA PHE A 173 13.01 -2.22 -8.57
C PHE A 173 12.68 -1.51 -9.89
N HIS A 174 12.79 -0.18 -9.94
CA HIS A 174 12.60 0.61 -11.15
C HIS A 174 13.56 0.20 -12.27
N ALA A 175 14.84 -0.05 -11.97
CA ALA A 175 15.80 -0.53 -12.97
C ALA A 175 15.44 -1.92 -13.54
N LEU A 176 14.74 -2.77 -12.75
CA LEU A 176 14.30 -4.10 -13.18
C LEU A 176 12.99 -4.09 -13.96
N ALA A 177 12.08 -3.16 -13.64
CA ALA A 177 10.75 -3.03 -14.23
C ALA A 177 10.38 -1.54 -14.44
N PRO A 178 11.06 -0.84 -15.37
CA PRO A 178 10.87 0.60 -15.57
C PRO A 178 9.48 0.98 -16.05
N GLU A 179 8.69 0.00 -16.52
CA GLU A 179 7.29 0.20 -16.92
C GLU A 179 6.34 0.31 -15.72
N VAL A 180 6.76 -0.13 -14.52
CA VAL A 180 5.91 -0.12 -13.31
C VAL A 180 6.17 1.19 -12.55
N PRO A 181 5.14 2.03 -12.35
CA PRO A 181 5.25 3.24 -11.54
C PRO A 181 5.75 2.96 -10.13
N VAL A 182 6.64 3.81 -9.65
CA VAL A 182 7.25 3.66 -8.33
C VAL A 182 7.05 4.88 -7.44
N GLY A 183 6.86 4.63 -6.13
CA GLY A 183 6.75 5.64 -5.10
C GLY A 183 7.80 5.48 -4.01
N VAL A 184 8.31 6.60 -3.49
CA VAL A 184 9.12 6.60 -2.28
C VAL A 184 8.30 7.06 -1.08
N LEU A 185 8.32 6.29 0.01
CA LEU A 185 7.71 6.69 1.28
C LEU A 185 8.68 7.58 2.05
N GLY A 186 8.15 8.71 2.53
CA GLY A 186 8.91 9.68 3.30
C GLY A 186 8.98 11.06 2.63
N ARG A 187 9.79 11.94 3.22
CA ARG A 187 10.01 13.30 2.75
C ARG A 187 11.48 13.52 2.42
N PRO A 188 11.89 13.38 1.14
CA PRO A 188 13.23 13.80 0.70
C PRO A 188 13.50 15.27 0.99
N CYS A 189 14.78 15.64 1.05
CA CYS A 189 15.14 17.06 1.09
C CYS A 189 14.73 17.73 -0.23
N PRO A 190 14.30 19.01 -0.22
CA PRO A 190 13.87 19.70 -1.43
C PRO A 190 14.91 19.72 -2.55
N ASP A 191 16.19 19.76 -2.22
CA ASP A 191 17.32 19.75 -3.16
C ASP A 191 17.59 18.36 -3.79
N GLU A 192 16.95 17.30 -3.28
CA GLU A 192 17.01 15.95 -3.86
C GLU A 192 15.85 15.67 -4.85
N LEU A 193 14.81 16.51 -4.87
CA LEU A 193 13.59 16.23 -5.65
C LEU A 193 13.82 16.17 -7.16
N GLU A 194 14.73 16.98 -7.70
CA GLU A 194 15.07 16.94 -9.12
C GLU A 194 15.69 15.59 -9.52
N ASP A 195 16.57 15.03 -8.67
CA ASP A 195 17.16 13.71 -8.90
C ASP A 195 16.10 12.58 -8.84
N PHE A 196 15.11 12.70 -7.93
CA PHE A 196 13.99 11.74 -7.85
C PHE A 196 13.09 11.83 -9.07
N ALA A 197 12.79 13.03 -9.58
CA ALA A 197 11.90 13.24 -10.73
C ALA A 197 12.38 12.57 -12.03
N GLU A 198 13.66 12.19 -12.11
CA GLU A 198 14.19 11.45 -13.26
C GLU A 198 13.67 10.00 -13.36
N TRP A 199 13.19 9.41 -12.23
CA TRP A 199 12.88 7.99 -12.17
C TRP A 199 11.77 7.60 -11.17
N VAL A 200 11.22 8.53 -10.38
CA VAL A 200 10.16 8.30 -9.40
C VAL A 200 8.88 8.96 -9.89
N ASP A 201 7.77 8.25 -9.79
CA ASP A 201 6.45 8.76 -10.15
C ASP A 201 5.73 9.44 -8.97
N GLN A 202 6.03 8.98 -7.73
CA GLN A 202 5.35 9.46 -6.53
C GLN A 202 6.28 9.67 -5.35
N ILE A 203 6.06 10.75 -4.59
CA ILE A 203 6.65 10.97 -3.27
C ILE A 203 5.52 11.02 -2.25
N ASN A 204 5.51 10.05 -1.32
CA ASN A 204 4.41 9.79 -0.41
C ASN A 204 4.83 10.08 1.05
N PRO A 205 4.71 11.33 1.52
CA PRO A 205 5.08 11.71 2.87
C PRO A 205 4.04 11.27 3.90
N GLU A 206 4.47 11.09 5.15
CA GLU A 206 3.56 11.04 6.28
C GLU A 206 2.77 12.36 6.36
N PHE A 207 1.46 12.29 6.65
CA PHE A 207 0.57 13.46 6.63
C PHE A 207 1.06 14.61 7.51
N CYS A 208 1.63 14.32 8.69
CA CYS A 208 2.19 15.35 9.56
C CYS A 208 3.41 16.07 8.97
N ALA A 209 4.08 15.46 7.99
CA ALA A 209 5.23 16.01 7.27
C ALA A 209 4.84 16.65 5.93
N ALA A 210 3.57 16.53 5.50
CA ALA A 210 3.07 17.12 4.27
C ALA A 210 2.62 18.56 4.51
N ASP A 211 3.09 19.46 3.64
CA ASP A 211 2.65 20.86 3.60
C ASP A 211 2.45 21.33 2.16
N PRO A 212 1.67 22.42 1.93
CA PRO A 212 1.34 22.89 0.57
C PRO A 212 2.57 23.23 -0.28
N GLU A 213 3.63 23.75 0.32
CA GLU A 213 4.86 24.14 -0.39
C GLU A 213 5.58 22.91 -0.91
N PHE A 214 5.69 21.87 -0.08
CA PHE A 214 6.35 20.61 -0.47
C PHE A 214 5.58 19.87 -1.56
N LEU A 215 4.24 19.79 -1.46
CA LEU A 215 3.42 19.15 -2.49
C LEU A 215 3.50 19.92 -3.82
N MET A 216 3.53 21.25 -3.76
CA MET A 216 3.69 22.09 -4.95
C MET A 216 5.04 21.80 -5.65
N MET A 217 6.14 21.67 -4.91
CA MET A 217 7.46 21.31 -5.48
C MET A 217 7.42 19.95 -6.18
N ILE A 218 6.74 18.95 -5.59
CA ILE A 218 6.56 17.62 -6.20
C ILE A 218 5.78 17.74 -7.51
N HIS A 219 4.69 18.50 -7.52
CA HIS A 219 3.85 18.70 -8.70
C HIS A 219 4.56 19.49 -9.82
N GLU A 220 5.35 20.50 -9.48
CA GLU A 220 6.15 21.28 -10.45
C GLU A 220 7.16 20.40 -11.19
N LEU A 221 7.61 19.31 -10.56
CA LEU A 221 8.51 18.33 -11.15
C LEU A 221 7.77 17.17 -11.87
N GLY A 222 6.42 17.23 -11.92
CA GLY A 222 5.60 16.24 -12.63
C GLY A 222 5.33 14.96 -11.86
N MET A 223 5.71 14.88 -10.59
CA MET A 223 5.40 13.76 -9.70
C MET A 223 4.06 13.98 -8.99
N SER A 224 3.45 12.90 -8.46
CA SER A 224 2.27 12.95 -7.60
C SER A 224 2.62 12.67 -6.14
N SER A 225 1.67 12.94 -5.23
CA SER A 225 1.86 12.73 -3.79
C SER A 225 0.64 12.14 -3.12
N LEU A 226 0.83 10.98 -2.49
CA LEU A 226 -0.17 10.33 -1.64
C LEU A 226 0.23 10.54 -0.18
N VAL A 227 -0.69 10.99 0.66
CA VAL A 227 -0.41 11.24 2.09
C VAL A 227 -1.00 10.14 2.96
N TRP A 228 -0.28 9.75 4.03
CA TRP A 228 -0.61 8.65 4.93
C TRP A 228 -0.29 8.95 6.39
N THR A 229 -0.96 8.35 7.40
CA THR A 229 -2.29 7.77 7.31
C THR A 229 -3.27 8.78 7.86
N VAL A 230 -4.38 9.03 7.16
CA VAL A 230 -5.33 10.10 7.52
C VAL A 230 -6.71 9.49 7.77
N ASP A 231 -7.14 9.43 9.04
CA ASP A 231 -8.38 8.76 9.44
C ASP A 231 -9.47 9.70 9.92
N GLU A 232 -9.08 10.92 10.35
CA GLU A 232 -10.02 11.89 10.90
C GLU A 232 -10.52 12.86 9.81
N PRO A 233 -11.81 13.20 9.76
CA PRO A 233 -12.38 14.09 8.74
C PRO A 233 -11.65 15.42 8.58
N ALA A 234 -11.28 16.07 9.68
CA ALA A 234 -10.55 17.33 9.61
C ALA A 234 -9.13 17.18 9.01
N GLY A 235 -8.53 16.00 9.16
CA GLY A 235 -7.27 15.65 8.50
C GLY A 235 -7.46 15.42 7.02
N MET A 236 -8.56 14.75 6.63
CA MET A 236 -8.93 14.51 5.23
C MET A 236 -9.19 15.82 4.49
N ASP A 237 -9.99 16.71 5.06
CA ASP A 237 -10.23 18.06 4.53
C ASP A 237 -8.90 18.81 4.31
N ARG A 238 -8.01 18.76 5.31
CA ARG A 238 -6.70 19.41 5.21
C ARG A 238 -5.83 18.77 4.13
N ALA A 239 -5.83 17.44 3.99
CA ALA A 239 -5.06 16.75 2.95
C ALA A 239 -5.54 17.17 1.54
N ILE A 240 -6.85 17.33 1.37
CA ILE A 240 -7.46 17.86 0.14
C ILE A 240 -7.03 19.31 -0.08
N ASP A 241 -7.08 20.15 0.95
CA ASP A 241 -6.74 21.57 0.87
C ASP A 241 -5.28 21.82 0.51
N ILE A 242 -4.36 20.98 0.97
CA ILE A 242 -2.93 21.09 0.60
C ILE A 242 -2.61 20.50 -0.77
N GLY A 243 -3.58 19.84 -1.43
CA GLY A 243 -3.44 19.35 -2.80
C GLY A 243 -2.87 17.95 -2.91
N ALA A 244 -3.12 17.05 -1.94
CA ALA A 244 -2.75 15.65 -2.08
C ALA A 244 -3.48 14.98 -3.25
N ASP A 245 -2.78 14.19 -4.07
CA ASP A 245 -3.36 13.46 -5.21
C ASP A 245 -4.09 12.19 -4.76
N GLY A 246 -3.78 11.71 -3.57
CA GLY A 246 -4.49 10.61 -2.93
C GLY A 246 -4.29 10.61 -1.42
N ILE A 247 -5.23 9.99 -0.73
CA ILE A 247 -5.24 9.90 0.74
C ILE A 247 -5.35 8.43 1.14
N ILE A 248 -4.35 7.96 1.88
CA ILE A 248 -4.27 6.61 2.42
C ILE A 248 -4.91 6.62 3.80
N THR A 249 -6.01 5.87 3.97
CA THR A 249 -6.84 5.89 5.18
C THR A 249 -7.29 4.50 5.62
N ASN A 250 -7.47 4.31 6.94
CA ASN A 250 -8.09 3.10 7.50
C ASN A 250 -9.63 3.14 7.43
N THR A 251 -10.21 4.31 7.10
CA THR A 251 -11.66 4.57 7.05
C THR A 251 -12.07 5.09 5.66
N PRO A 252 -11.95 4.25 4.59
CA PRO A 252 -12.21 4.69 3.22
C PRO A 252 -13.64 5.19 3.01
N ASP A 253 -14.66 4.61 3.69
CA ASP A 253 -16.04 5.06 3.70
C ASP A 253 -16.17 6.55 4.03
N ARG A 254 -15.48 7.01 5.08
CA ARG A 254 -15.50 8.43 5.49
C ARG A 254 -14.90 9.36 4.45
N LEU A 255 -13.81 8.91 3.84
CA LEU A 255 -13.13 9.71 2.82
C LEU A 255 -13.97 9.78 1.53
N VAL A 256 -14.62 8.69 1.14
CA VAL A 256 -15.57 8.67 0.00
C VAL A 256 -16.69 9.68 0.22
N ASP A 257 -17.34 9.68 1.40
CA ASP A 257 -18.39 10.64 1.74
C ASP A 257 -17.93 12.10 1.60
N ILE A 258 -16.69 12.41 2.00
CA ILE A 258 -16.09 13.76 1.88
C ILE A 258 -15.82 14.09 0.41
N VAL A 259 -15.23 13.18 -0.35
CA VAL A 259 -14.88 13.39 -1.77
C VAL A 259 -16.11 13.56 -2.64
N GLU A 260 -17.20 12.80 -2.39
CA GLU A 260 -18.46 12.93 -3.11
C GLU A 260 -19.20 14.25 -2.81
N ALA A 261 -18.87 14.92 -1.71
CA ALA A 261 -19.47 16.20 -1.31
C ALA A 261 -18.72 17.42 -1.88
N LEU A 262 -17.57 17.25 -2.57
CA LEU A 262 -16.78 18.33 -3.19
C LEU A 262 -17.42 18.86 -4.46
#